data_5b1a5d0a17641b7c5ea5cb8d464846bd
#
_entry.id   5b1a5d0a17641b7c5ea5cb8d464846bd
#
_cell.length_a   1.000
_cell.length_b   1.000
_cell.length_c   1.000
_cell.angle_alpha   90.00
_cell.angle_beta   90.00
_cell.angle_gamma   90.00
#
_symmetry.space_group_name_H-M   'P 1'
#
loop_
_entity.id
_entity.type
_entity.pdbx_description
1 polymer ?
#
loop_
_entity_poly.entity_id
_entity_poly.type
_entity_poly.pdbx_seq_one_letter_code
_entity_poly.pdbx_strand_id
1 'polypeptide(L)'
;MCDVEVSSTEGFDATPSHTQEPDDSLPPSPPTMDNPKAAKLSKHFNSIVAGTVALTAQTNVLFLESISSSSDPAGCVSAIIDNAKGLQVLRKSLTLDTSNAFLNNSAAKALRALVAPDIAAIDGGSYVQKLVECVVQPPATFWDAFLRAFQANQLGPDAQESFAWLLLRLVLLPIKKAKPYDRLANNPLIIDSLLGSPHSSIRSIAAKIKHVVKQSRSTPRSELFNGPGGRHDNDHIDFRQISILPTADELEFTSEKAFLRPSSWLEDPATEKNRLATHLDNQFRLLREDMVGDVREEVQIALGKKSGKHRGFVMSGLVLKEVYYKKSSDERNANAGGGRNDGENRRNKDRDHQWTPWALTFECRSDLWQFKRCKDAGAREAYLKDNPRFLRHQSLTCLIADGEVLAFPSIVRDEKLLAKARPILVLRFDNGKQGITNALMRVPKAKQVKLIHIDTAVFAYEPILTALQEKRSIPLERELLFFKDGMALDPPAHQPKAMVAEIKAAPTQNLQRVLRTLAPIHLDLAQANALTNALSQRVALIQGPPGMVHPLSLYGILV
;
A
#
# COMPACT_ATOMS: atom_id res chain seq x y z
N MET A 1 52.22 -4.03 21.49
CA MET A 1 53.06 -5.14 22.01
C MET A 1 52.13 -6.34 22.21
N CYS A 2 52.16 -7.19 21.25
CA CYS A 2 52.09 -8.66 21.25
C CYS A 2 51.81 -9.08 19.81
N ASP A 3 52.91 -9.51 19.22
CA ASP A 3 53.00 -10.14 17.93
C ASP A 3 52.36 -11.53 17.99
N VAL A 4 51.72 -11.97 16.93
CA VAL A 4 51.54 -13.39 16.60
C VAL A 4 51.77 -13.59 15.11
N GLU A 5 52.69 -14.49 14.90
CA GLU A 5 53.39 -14.93 13.72
C GLU A 5 52.54 -15.46 12.57
N VAL A 6 53.07 -15.19 11.39
CA VAL A 6 52.76 -15.81 10.10
C VAL A 6 53.52 -17.14 10.03
N SER A 7 52.89 -18.24 9.72
CA SER A 7 53.52 -19.46 9.25
C SER A 7 53.13 -19.73 7.79
N SER A 8 54.15 -19.66 6.97
CA SER A 8 54.17 -20.08 5.57
C SER A 8 54.50 -21.58 5.49
N THR A 9 53.83 -22.34 4.64
CA THR A 9 54.38 -23.51 3.96
C THR A 9 53.64 -23.79 2.66
N GLU A 10 54.47 -23.81 1.63
CA GLU A 10 54.62 -24.79 0.56
C GLU A 10 53.65 -24.77 -0.63
N GLY A 11 54.26 -24.52 -1.71
CA GLY A 11 54.05 -24.56 -3.09
C GLY A 11 53.68 -25.93 -3.68
N PHE A 12 52.87 -25.84 -4.73
CA PHE A 12 52.79 -26.87 -5.77
C PHE A 12 52.71 -26.19 -7.13
N ASP A 13 53.74 -26.46 -7.94
CA ASP A 13 53.79 -26.23 -9.38
C ASP A 13 52.69 -27.02 -10.08
N ALA A 14 51.94 -26.38 -10.96
CA ALA A 14 51.19 -27.06 -12.00
C ALA A 14 51.05 -26.14 -13.23
N THR A 15 51.57 -26.62 -14.31
CA THR A 15 51.56 -26.14 -15.70
C THR A 15 50.21 -25.70 -16.23
N PRO A 16 50.16 -24.74 -17.16
CA PRO A 16 48.89 -24.19 -17.68
C PRO A 16 48.30 -25.12 -18.74
N SER A 17 47.10 -25.62 -18.47
CA SER A 17 46.25 -26.23 -19.48
C SER A 17 45.33 -25.16 -20.05
N HIS A 18 45.31 -25.08 -21.38
CA HIS A 18 44.34 -24.32 -22.16
C HIS A 18 42.90 -24.54 -21.66
N THR A 19 42.28 -23.52 -21.13
CA THR A 19 40.82 -23.48 -20.97
C THR A 19 40.23 -22.50 -21.96
N GLN A 20 39.44 -23.07 -22.83
CA GLN A 20 38.50 -22.38 -23.72
C GLN A 20 37.66 -21.40 -22.90
N GLU A 21 37.53 -20.18 -23.41
CA GLU A 21 36.54 -19.21 -22.95
C GLU A 21 35.11 -19.82 -23.07
N PRO A 22 34.27 -19.75 -22.04
CA PRO A 22 32.87 -20.10 -22.21
C PRO A 22 32.19 -18.98 -23.01
N ASP A 23 31.61 -19.38 -24.13
CA ASP A 23 30.68 -18.62 -24.96
C ASP A 23 29.47 -18.21 -24.11
N ASP A 24 29.44 -16.96 -23.65
CA ASP A 24 28.36 -16.35 -22.90
C ASP A 24 27.20 -15.97 -23.87
N SER A 25 26.74 -16.94 -24.65
CA SER A 25 25.42 -16.86 -25.25
C SER A 25 24.39 -17.25 -24.20
N LEU A 26 23.71 -16.23 -23.62
CA LEU A 26 22.48 -16.41 -22.86
C LEU A 26 21.58 -17.43 -23.60
N PRO A 27 21.06 -18.44 -22.90
CA PRO A 27 20.11 -19.35 -23.52
C PRO A 27 18.94 -18.53 -24.06
N PRO A 28 18.48 -18.79 -25.29
CA PRO A 28 17.32 -18.14 -25.84
C PRO A 28 16.15 -18.35 -24.87
N SER A 29 15.46 -17.26 -24.56
CA SER A 29 14.21 -17.28 -23.80
C SER A 29 13.36 -18.43 -24.35
N PRO A 30 12.75 -19.27 -23.48
CA PRO A 30 11.92 -20.38 -23.97
C PRO A 30 10.87 -19.79 -24.92
N PRO A 31 10.62 -20.41 -26.08
CA PRO A 31 9.61 -19.92 -26.99
C PRO A 31 8.30 -19.90 -26.23
N THR A 32 7.67 -18.72 -26.15
CA THR A 32 6.28 -18.58 -25.74
C THR A 32 5.52 -19.52 -26.66
N MET A 33 5.02 -20.62 -26.14
CA MET A 33 4.09 -21.48 -26.87
C MET A 33 2.85 -20.62 -27.13
N ASP A 34 2.79 -20.00 -28.30
CA ASP A 34 1.60 -19.35 -28.81
C ASP A 34 0.51 -20.40 -28.87
N ASN A 35 -0.36 -20.40 -27.85
CA ASN A 35 -1.52 -21.29 -27.84
C ASN A 35 -2.45 -20.79 -28.96
N PRO A 36 -2.58 -21.55 -30.07
CA PRO A 36 -3.34 -21.10 -31.24
C PRO A 36 -4.81 -20.80 -30.91
N LYS A 37 -5.32 -21.40 -29.84
CA LYS A 37 -6.67 -21.12 -29.32
C LYS A 37 -6.72 -19.73 -28.68
N ALA A 38 -5.72 -19.35 -27.90
CA ALA A 38 -5.66 -18.04 -27.26
C ALA A 38 -5.51 -16.90 -28.29
N ALA A 39 -4.64 -17.07 -29.30
CA ALA A 39 -4.48 -16.10 -30.38
C ALA A 39 -5.77 -15.91 -31.20
N LYS A 40 -6.51 -16.99 -31.46
CA LYS A 40 -7.80 -16.95 -32.16
C LYS A 40 -8.88 -16.25 -31.31
N LEU A 41 -8.94 -16.50 -30.01
CA LEU A 41 -9.87 -15.83 -29.08
C LEU A 41 -9.57 -14.33 -28.99
N SER A 42 -8.30 -13.94 -28.86
CA SER A 42 -7.89 -12.52 -28.81
C SER A 42 -8.26 -11.77 -30.10
N LYS A 43 -8.05 -12.37 -31.27
CA LYS A 43 -8.45 -11.76 -32.56
C LYS A 43 -9.96 -11.58 -32.66
N HIS A 44 -10.75 -12.56 -32.25
CA HIS A 44 -12.22 -12.46 -32.20
C HIS A 44 -12.68 -11.40 -31.24
N PHE A 45 -12.11 -11.34 -30.04
CA PHE A 45 -12.41 -10.34 -29.01
C PHE A 45 -12.23 -8.92 -29.57
N ASN A 46 -11.07 -8.61 -30.12
CA ASN A 46 -10.78 -7.28 -30.68
C ASN A 46 -11.71 -6.91 -31.85
N SER A 47 -12.06 -7.86 -32.70
CA SER A 47 -12.97 -7.63 -33.82
C SER A 47 -14.41 -7.34 -33.34
N ILE A 48 -14.85 -7.99 -32.26
CA ILE A 48 -16.17 -7.76 -31.66
C ILE A 48 -16.19 -6.41 -30.94
N VAL A 49 -15.15 -6.08 -30.16
CA VAL A 49 -15.03 -4.79 -29.45
C VAL A 49 -15.02 -3.63 -30.46
N ALA A 50 -14.33 -3.77 -31.58
CA ALA A 50 -14.30 -2.78 -32.65
C ALA A 50 -15.64 -2.68 -33.42
N GLY A 51 -16.55 -3.63 -33.22
CA GLY A 51 -17.84 -3.68 -33.93
C GLY A 51 -17.74 -4.09 -35.39
N THR A 52 -16.64 -4.75 -35.79
CA THR A 52 -16.44 -5.30 -37.14
C THR A 52 -17.10 -6.66 -37.31
N VAL A 53 -17.33 -7.37 -36.20
CA VAL A 53 -18.06 -8.63 -36.12
C VAL A 53 -19.35 -8.42 -35.34
N ALA A 54 -20.48 -8.86 -35.91
CA ALA A 54 -21.78 -8.74 -35.25
C ALA A 54 -21.89 -9.66 -34.02
N LEU A 55 -22.52 -9.19 -32.97
CA LEU A 55 -22.79 -9.97 -31.76
C LEU A 55 -24.03 -10.84 -32.02
N THR A 56 -23.79 -12.13 -32.18
CA THR A 56 -24.80 -13.20 -32.28
C THR A 56 -24.70 -14.09 -31.01
N ALA A 57 -25.64 -14.99 -30.79
CA ALA A 57 -25.58 -15.92 -29.67
C ALA A 57 -24.24 -16.69 -29.60
N GLN A 58 -23.73 -17.14 -30.73
CA GLN A 58 -22.48 -17.90 -30.81
C GLN A 58 -21.24 -17.00 -30.58
N THR A 59 -21.17 -15.82 -31.23
CA THR A 59 -20.06 -14.88 -31.04
C THR A 59 -20.06 -14.25 -29.64
N ASN A 60 -21.24 -14.17 -29.00
CA ASN A 60 -21.38 -13.71 -27.61
C ASN A 60 -20.68 -14.64 -26.60
N VAL A 61 -20.89 -15.94 -26.76
CA VAL A 61 -20.20 -16.93 -25.89
C VAL A 61 -18.68 -16.80 -26.04
N LEU A 62 -18.19 -16.69 -27.28
CA LEU A 62 -16.75 -16.52 -27.56
C LEU A 62 -16.21 -15.20 -26.98
N PHE A 63 -16.98 -14.13 -27.04
CA PHE A 63 -16.60 -12.84 -26.46
C PHE A 63 -16.44 -12.92 -24.94
N LEU A 64 -17.43 -13.48 -24.25
CA LEU A 64 -17.40 -13.64 -22.79
C LEU A 64 -16.35 -14.68 -22.33
N GLU A 65 -16.15 -15.74 -23.11
CA GLU A 65 -15.08 -16.70 -22.87
C GLU A 65 -13.70 -16.06 -23.02
N SER A 66 -13.52 -15.17 -24.00
CA SER A 66 -12.27 -14.43 -24.19
C SER A 66 -11.92 -13.56 -22.98
N ILE A 67 -12.92 -12.94 -22.33
CA ILE A 67 -12.71 -12.15 -21.10
C ILE A 67 -12.36 -13.07 -19.94
N SER A 68 -13.13 -14.14 -19.74
CA SER A 68 -12.99 -15.01 -18.56
C SER A 68 -11.76 -15.91 -18.59
N SER A 69 -11.22 -16.23 -19.77
CA SER A 69 -10.04 -17.08 -19.95
C SER A 69 -8.77 -16.29 -20.34
N SER A 70 -8.85 -14.96 -20.33
CA SER A 70 -7.69 -14.11 -20.65
C SER A 70 -6.58 -14.26 -19.63
N SER A 71 -5.34 -14.35 -20.11
CA SER A 71 -4.14 -14.21 -19.27
C SER A 71 -3.86 -12.74 -18.89
N ASP A 72 -4.48 -11.78 -19.61
CA ASP A 72 -4.40 -10.34 -19.35
C ASP A 72 -5.80 -9.74 -19.25
N PRO A 73 -6.48 -9.87 -18.10
CA PRO A 73 -7.78 -9.24 -17.86
C PRO A 73 -7.73 -7.72 -17.91
N ALA A 74 -6.61 -7.12 -17.55
CA ALA A 74 -6.43 -5.67 -17.55
C ALA A 74 -6.43 -5.13 -19.00
N GLY A 75 -5.73 -5.79 -19.90
CA GLY A 75 -5.75 -5.46 -21.34
C GLY A 75 -7.14 -5.62 -21.95
N CYS A 76 -7.91 -6.63 -21.55
CA CYS A 76 -9.30 -6.78 -21.98
C CYS A 76 -10.18 -5.60 -21.53
N VAL A 77 -10.04 -5.17 -20.27
CA VAL A 77 -10.78 -4.04 -19.73
C VAL A 77 -10.41 -2.75 -20.44
N SER A 78 -9.12 -2.49 -20.63
CA SER A 78 -8.64 -1.33 -21.35
C SER A 78 -9.19 -1.31 -22.79
N ALA A 79 -9.12 -2.43 -23.50
CA ALA A 79 -9.66 -2.53 -24.86
C ALA A 79 -11.17 -2.25 -24.93
N ILE A 80 -11.95 -2.68 -23.93
CA ILE A 80 -13.39 -2.39 -23.86
C ILE A 80 -13.65 -0.90 -23.60
N ILE A 81 -12.86 -0.26 -22.74
CA ILE A 81 -13.10 1.12 -22.30
C ILE A 81 -12.58 2.13 -23.31
N ASP A 82 -11.42 1.86 -23.90
CA ASP A 82 -10.76 2.77 -24.84
C ASP A 82 -11.40 2.74 -26.23
N ASN A 83 -12.15 1.68 -26.53
CA ASN A 83 -12.89 1.61 -27.78
C ASN A 83 -14.26 2.29 -27.66
N ALA A 84 -14.56 3.19 -28.61
CA ALA A 84 -15.82 3.95 -28.63
C ALA A 84 -17.09 3.08 -28.59
N LYS A 85 -17.03 1.84 -29.07
CA LYS A 85 -18.15 0.88 -29.09
C LYS A 85 -18.07 -0.17 -27.99
N GLY A 86 -16.93 -0.30 -27.32
CA GLY A 86 -16.65 -1.44 -26.44
C GLY A 86 -17.66 -1.59 -25.29
N LEU A 87 -18.01 -0.49 -24.60
CA LEU A 87 -19.02 -0.53 -23.55
C LEU A 87 -20.42 -0.88 -24.08
N GLN A 88 -20.78 -0.41 -25.28
CA GLN A 88 -22.05 -0.80 -25.93
C GLN A 88 -22.09 -2.28 -26.27
N VAL A 89 -20.97 -2.81 -26.76
CA VAL A 89 -20.81 -4.24 -27.06
C VAL A 89 -20.94 -5.08 -25.80
N LEU A 90 -20.25 -4.70 -24.71
CA LEU A 90 -20.36 -5.39 -23.42
C LEU A 90 -21.81 -5.40 -22.93
N ARG A 91 -22.47 -4.25 -22.93
CA ARG A 91 -23.86 -4.15 -22.53
C ARG A 91 -24.78 -5.03 -23.37
N LYS A 92 -24.65 -4.98 -24.69
CA LYS A 92 -25.42 -5.82 -25.60
C LYS A 92 -25.15 -7.29 -25.35
N SER A 93 -23.90 -7.67 -25.09
CA SER A 93 -23.47 -9.03 -24.76
C SER A 93 -24.21 -9.58 -23.52
N LEU A 94 -24.30 -8.78 -22.45
CA LEU A 94 -24.96 -9.18 -21.21
C LEU A 94 -26.48 -9.20 -21.32
N THR A 95 -27.08 -8.43 -22.26
CA THR A 95 -28.52 -8.34 -22.44
C THR A 95 -29.08 -9.28 -23.51
N LEU A 96 -28.20 -9.96 -24.28
CA LEU A 96 -28.61 -10.82 -25.38
C LEU A 96 -29.31 -12.09 -24.89
N ASP A 97 -28.91 -12.62 -23.74
CA ASP A 97 -29.51 -13.76 -23.08
C ASP A 97 -29.55 -13.50 -21.56
N THR A 98 -30.69 -13.78 -20.95
CA THR A 98 -30.90 -13.63 -19.50
C THR A 98 -31.39 -14.95 -18.86
N SER A 99 -31.20 -16.07 -19.56
CA SER A 99 -31.54 -17.39 -19.03
C SER A 99 -30.65 -17.73 -17.84
N ASN A 100 -31.17 -18.55 -16.91
CA ASN A 100 -30.40 -19.02 -15.76
C ASN A 100 -29.12 -19.77 -16.16
N ALA A 101 -29.15 -20.49 -17.28
CA ALA A 101 -27.96 -21.17 -17.81
C ALA A 101 -26.88 -20.17 -18.22
N PHE A 102 -27.26 -19.09 -18.89
CA PHE A 102 -26.34 -18.02 -19.28
C PHE A 102 -25.79 -17.27 -18.05
N LEU A 103 -26.67 -16.92 -17.09
CA LEU A 103 -26.28 -16.20 -15.87
C LEU A 103 -25.27 -17.02 -15.03
N ASN A 104 -25.48 -18.33 -14.89
CA ASN A 104 -24.62 -19.21 -14.10
C ASN A 104 -23.28 -19.52 -14.75
N ASN A 105 -23.20 -19.56 -16.08
CA ASN A 105 -21.99 -19.99 -16.77
C ASN A 105 -21.21 -18.82 -17.39
N SER A 106 -21.73 -18.23 -18.46
CA SER A 106 -20.96 -17.28 -19.27
C SER A 106 -20.86 -15.90 -18.61
N ALA A 107 -22.02 -15.36 -18.16
CA ALA A 107 -22.06 -14.03 -17.59
C ALA A 107 -21.33 -13.95 -16.25
N ALA A 108 -21.54 -14.93 -15.34
CA ALA A 108 -20.89 -14.94 -14.03
C ALA A 108 -19.38 -14.98 -14.14
N LYS A 109 -18.82 -15.82 -15.00
CA LYS A 109 -17.36 -15.93 -15.20
C LYS A 109 -16.76 -14.64 -15.77
N ALA A 110 -17.42 -14.04 -16.77
CA ALA A 110 -16.98 -12.79 -17.36
C ALA A 110 -17.04 -11.63 -16.35
N LEU A 111 -18.14 -11.52 -15.58
CA LEU A 111 -18.26 -10.51 -14.53
C LEU A 111 -17.18 -10.66 -13.45
N ARG A 112 -16.91 -11.88 -13.01
CA ARG A 112 -15.85 -12.14 -12.02
C ARG A 112 -14.50 -11.66 -12.52
N ALA A 113 -14.19 -11.86 -13.80
CA ALA A 113 -12.96 -11.35 -14.41
C ALA A 113 -12.95 -9.81 -14.46
N LEU A 114 -14.07 -9.17 -14.87
CA LEU A 114 -14.17 -7.72 -15.02
C LEU A 114 -14.16 -6.94 -13.71
N VAL A 115 -14.64 -7.52 -12.61
CA VAL A 115 -14.71 -6.85 -11.29
C VAL A 115 -13.67 -7.36 -10.30
N ALA A 116 -12.68 -8.12 -10.77
CA ALA A 116 -11.60 -8.64 -9.94
C ALA A 116 -10.83 -7.49 -9.23
N PRO A 117 -10.28 -7.74 -8.02
CA PRO A 117 -9.55 -6.73 -7.26
C PRO A 117 -8.39 -6.09 -8.02
N ASP A 118 -7.68 -6.87 -8.85
CA ASP A 118 -6.57 -6.37 -9.65
C ASP A 118 -7.01 -5.31 -10.68
N ILE A 119 -8.20 -5.48 -11.26
CA ILE A 119 -8.79 -4.53 -12.20
C ILE A 119 -9.35 -3.31 -11.43
N ALA A 120 -9.80 -3.51 -10.21
CA ALA A 120 -10.36 -2.44 -9.38
C ALA A 120 -9.37 -1.29 -9.10
N ALA A 121 -8.07 -1.53 -9.21
CA ALA A 121 -7.04 -0.53 -8.99
C ALA A 121 -6.65 0.25 -10.26
N ILE A 122 -7.04 -0.21 -11.45
CA ILE A 122 -6.67 0.45 -12.72
C ILE A 122 -7.28 1.85 -12.76
N ASP A 123 -6.42 2.84 -13.01
CA ASP A 123 -6.79 4.26 -13.08
C ASP A 123 -7.62 4.72 -11.87
N GLY A 124 -7.17 4.37 -10.66
CA GLY A 124 -7.87 4.70 -9.42
C GLY A 124 -9.30 4.12 -9.33
N GLY A 125 -9.59 3.05 -10.07
CA GLY A 125 -10.89 2.39 -10.11
C GLY A 125 -11.89 2.99 -11.11
N SER A 126 -11.50 3.99 -11.90
CA SER A 126 -12.38 4.63 -12.87
C SER A 126 -12.86 3.65 -13.96
N TYR A 127 -12.01 2.68 -14.33
CA TYR A 127 -12.36 1.67 -15.32
C TYR A 127 -13.45 0.73 -14.82
N VAL A 128 -13.31 0.21 -13.61
CA VAL A 128 -14.34 -0.62 -12.99
C VAL A 128 -15.64 0.17 -12.80
N GLN A 129 -15.54 1.44 -12.40
CA GLN A 129 -16.73 2.29 -12.30
C GLN A 129 -17.48 2.37 -13.63
N LYS A 130 -16.80 2.64 -14.75
CA LYS A 130 -17.41 2.70 -16.09
C LYS A 130 -18.06 1.37 -16.48
N LEU A 131 -17.39 0.24 -16.20
CA LEU A 131 -17.93 -1.10 -16.45
C LEU A 131 -19.21 -1.34 -15.64
N VAL A 132 -19.18 -1.10 -14.35
CA VAL A 132 -20.31 -1.32 -13.44
C VAL A 132 -21.48 -0.42 -13.79
N GLU A 133 -21.24 0.85 -14.09
CA GLU A 133 -22.26 1.77 -14.56
C GLU A 133 -22.87 1.30 -15.89
N CYS A 134 -22.08 0.79 -16.81
CA CYS A 134 -22.55 0.22 -18.06
C CYS A 134 -23.50 -0.97 -17.84
N VAL A 135 -23.18 -1.86 -16.90
CA VAL A 135 -23.99 -3.05 -16.57
C VAL A 135 -25.37 -2.67 -16.05
N VAL A 136 -25.47 -1.60 -15.25
CA VAL A 136 -26.72 -1.18 -14.60
C VAL A 136 -27.42 0.00 -15.29
N GLN A 137 -26.89 0.48 -16.40
CA GLN A 137 -27.50 1.58 -17.18
C GLN A 137 -28.91 1.20 -17.66
N PRO A 138 -29.92 2.08 -17.51
CA PRO A 138 -31.27 1.82 -17.99
C PRO A 138 -31.38 1.57 -19.50
N PRO A 139 -32.21 0.61 -19.96
CA PRO A 139 -32.90 -0.40 -19.16
C PRO A 139 -31.92 -1.44 -18.59
N ALA A 140 -31.97 -1.68 -17.29
CA ALA A 140 -31.02 -2.54 -16.55
C ALA A 140 -31.41 -4.05 -16.63
N THR A 141 -31.79 -4.50 -17.81
CA THR A 141 -32.36 -5.85 -18.05
C THR A 141 -31.50 -6.97 -17.50
N PHE A 142 -30.18 -6.89 -17.67
CA PHE A 142 -29.26 -7.89 -17.11
C PHE A 142 -29.25 -7.87 -15.58
N TRP A 143 -29.07 -6.69 -14.98
CA TRP A 143 -29.06 -6.54 -13.53
C TRP A 143 -30.36 -7.04 -12.89
N ASP A 144 -31.49 -6.67 -13.46
CA ASP A 144 -32.81 -7.06 -12.97
C ASP A 144 -33.04 -8.57 -13.08
N ALA A 145 -32.52 -9.21 -14.13
CA ALA A 145 -32.56 -10.66 -14.29
C ALA A 145 -31.65 -11.36 -13.27
N PHE A 146 -30.45 -10.83 -13.08
CA PHE A 146 -29.45 -11.40 -12.15
C PHE A 146 -29.94 -11.30 -10.70
N LEU A 147 -30.52 -10.16 -10.32
CA LEU A 147 -31.14 -9.95 -9.01
C LEU A 147 -32.33 -10.90 -8.77
N ARG A 148 -33.22 -11.04 -9.75
CA ARG A 148 -34.35 -11.99 -9.65
C ARG A 148 -33.89 -13.45 -9.52
N ALA A 149 -32.89 -13.85 -10.29
CA ALA A 149 -32.32 -15.19 -10.21
C ALA A 149 -31.66 -15.46 -8.83
N PHE A 150 -30.99 -14.44 -8.26
CA PHE A 150 -30.45 -14.52 -6.90
C PHE A 150 -31.58 -14.67 -5.87
N GLN A 151 -32.59 -13.82 -5.91
CA GLN A 151 -33.74 -13.87 -4.98
C GLN A 151 -34.54 -15.17 -5.06
N ALA A 152 -34.61 -15.75 -6.26
CA ALA A 152 -35.24 -17.05 -6.50
C ALA A 152 -34.34 -18.26 -6.15
N ASN A 153 -33.12 -18.02 -5.63
CA ASN A 153 -32.12 -19.05 -5.31
C ASN A 153 -31.76 -19.95 -6.51
N GLN A 154 -31.69 -19.36 -7.71
CA GLN A 154 -31.42 -20.05 -8.98
C GLN A 154 -29.97 -19.90 -9.43
N LEU A 155 -29.15 -19.16 -8.66
CA LEU A 155 -27.72 -18.98 -8.94
C LEU A 155 -26.88 -20.04 -8.24
N GLY A 156 -25.98 -20.65 -8.98
CA GLY A 156 -24.94 -21.52 -8.44
C GLY A 156 -23.86 -20.72 -7.68
N PRO A 157 -22.93 -21.38 -6.99
CA PRO A 157 -21.95 -20.72 -6.12
C PRO A 157 -21.13 -19.65 -6.82
N ASP A 158 -20.60 -19.92 -8.01
CA ASP A 158 -19.79 -18.99 -8.79
C ASP A 158 -20.59 -17.73 -9.21
N ALA A 159 -21.86 -17.92 -9.56
CA ALA A 159 -22.74 -16.84 -9.93
C ALA A 159 -23.19 -16.02 -8.71
N GLN A 160 -23.38 -16.65 -7.54
CA GLN A 160 -23.62 -15.94 -6.27
C GLN A 160 -22.41 -15.09 -5.86
N GLU A 161 -21.20 -15.61 -6.02
CA GLU A 161 -19.98 -14.84 -5.75
C GLU A 161 -19.86 -13.65 -6.70
N SER A 162 -20.11 -13.83 -7.99
CA SER A 162 -20.11 -12.75 -8.98
C SER A 162 -21.20 -11.71 -8.72
N PHE A 163 -22.37 -12.13 -8.25
CA PHE A 163 -23.45 -11.25 -7.81
C PHE A 163 -23.01 -10.42 -6.59
N ALA A 164 -22.41 -11.05 -5.59
CA ALA A 164 -21.91 -10.37 -4.39
C ALA A 164 -20.82 -9.35 -4.75
N TRP A 165 -19.87 -9.72 -5.62
CA TRP A 165 -18.85 -8.80 -6.14
C TRP A 165 -19.46 -7.60 -6.87
N LEU A 166 -20.43 -7.85 -7.74
CA LEU A 166 -21.10 -6.77 -8.48
C LEU A 166 -21.86 -5.85 -7.52
N LEU A 167 -22.58 -6.40 -6.54
CA LEU A 167 -23.27 -5.62 -5.53
C LEU A 167 -22.30 -4.77 -4.70
N LEU A 168 -21.15 -5.34 -4.30
CA LEU A 168 -20.09 -4.58 -3.62
C LEU A 168 -19.62 -3.40 -4.46
N ARG A 169 -19.36 -3.59 -5.75
CA ARG A 169 -18.94 -2.49 -6.64
C ARG A 169 -20.01 -1.44 -6.82
N LEU A 170 -21.28 -1.84 -6.82
CA LEU A 170 -22.43 -0.91 -6.92
C LEU A 170 -22.59 -0.04 -5.66
N VAL A 171 -22.39 -0.57 -4.46
CA VAL A 171 -22.41 0.22 -3.22
C VAL A 171 -21.16 1.09 -3.04
N LEU A 172 -20.09 0.80 -3.76
CA LEU A 172 -18.86 1.59 -3.81
C LEU A 172 -18.91 2.75 -4.83
N LEU A 173 -19.96 2.85 -5.63
CA LEU A 173 -20.15 3.97 -6.55
C LEU A 173 -20.29 5.31 -5.78
N PRO A 174 -20.09 6.46 -6.44
CA PRO A 174 -20.37 7.77 -5.84
C PRO A 174 -21.77 7.82 -5.21
N ILE A 175 -21.90 8.49 -4.08
CA ILE A 175 -23.10 8.46 -3.20
C ILE A 175 -24.43 8.57 -3.96
N LYS A 176 -24.51 9.51 -4.91
CA LYS A 176 -25.75 9.73 -5.68
C LYS A 176 -26.14 8.49 -6.49
N LYS A 177 -25.17 7.76 -7.03
CA LYS A 177 -25.37 6.55 -7.86
C LYS A 177 -25.51 5.29 -7.00
N ALA A 178 -24.84 5.22 -5.85
CA ALA A 178 -24.87 4.08 -4.92
C ALA A 178 -26.20 3.94 -4.16
N LYS A 179 -26.91 5.04 -3.92
CA LYS A 179 -28.12 5.09 -3.06
C LYS A 179 -29.18 4.00 -3.31
N PRO A 180 -29.52 3.61 -4.55
CA PRO A 180 -30.46 2.51 -4.80
C PRO A 180 -29.90 1.16 -4.30
N TYR A 181 -28.59 0.94 -4.46
CA TYR A 181 -27.91 -0.31 -4.11
C TYR A 181 -27.62 -0.41 -2.62
N ASP A 182 -27.42 0.72 -1.92
CA ASP A 182 -27.34 0.76 -0.46
C ASP A 182 -28.64 0.24 0.17
N ARG A 183 -29.80 0.59 -0.40
CA ARG A 183 -31.08 0.07 0.05
C ARG A 183 -31.21 -1.44 -0.18
N LEU A 184 -30.73 -1.91 -1.33
CA LEU A 184 -30.72 -3.31 -1.69
C LEU A 184 -29.80 -4.13 -0.77
N ALA A 185 -28.60 -3.62 -0.53
CA ALA A 185 -27.61 -4.22 0.35
C ALA A 185 -28.01 -4.21 1.84
N ASN A 186 -28.95 -3.37 2.25
CA ASN A 186 -29.56 -3.39 3.59
C ASN A 186 -30.79 -4.30 3.67
N ASN A 187 -31.24 -4.89 2.56
CA ASN A 187 -32.36 -5.81 2.59
C ASN A 187 -31.92 -7.13 3.26
N PRO A 188 -32.56 -7.54 4.40
CA PRO A 188 -32.19 -8.78 5.09
C PRO A 188 -32.21 -10.01 4.19
N LEU A 189 -33.19 -10.10 3.28
CA LEU A 189 -33.31 -11.23 2.34
C LEU A 189 -32.08 -11.41 1.43
N ILE A 190 -31.34 -10.34 1.19
CA ILE A 190 -30.15 -10.38 0.35
C ILE A 190 -28.90 -10.55 1.21
N ILE A 191 -28.71 -9.65 2.18
CA ILE A 191 -27.46 -9.62 2.94
C ILE A 191 -27.33 -10.84 3.87
N ASP A 192 -28.40 -11.28 4.50
CA ASP A 192 -28.36 -12.43 5.39
C ASP A 192 -28.21 -13.75 4.59
N SER A 193 -28.78 -13.83 3.37
CA SER A 193 -28.54 -14.94 2.45
C SER A 193 -27.07 -15.04 2.05
N LEU A 194 -26.41 -13.91 1.74
CA LEU A 194 -24.99 -13.88 1.42
C LEU A 194 -24.11 -14.21 2.64
N LEU A 195 -24.45 -13.70 3.83
CA LEU A 195 -23.74 -13.98 5.08
C LEU A 195 -23.90 -15.44 5.53
N GLY A 196 -25.05 -16.05 5.23
CA GLY A 196 -25.35 -17.45 5.51
C GLY A 196 -24.79 -18.43 4.49
N SER A 197 -24.12 -17.97 3.42
CA SER A 197 -23.56 -18.84 2.39
C SER A 197 -22.54 -19.84 2.98
N PRO A 198 -22.52 -21.10 2.50
CA PRO A 198 -21.49 -22.07 2.89
C PRO A 198 -20.09 -21.66 2.43
N HIS A 199 -19.97 -20.82 1.39
CA HIS A 199 -18.71 -20.38 0.80
C HIS A 199 -18.10 -19.20 1.55
N SER A 200 -16.87 -19.35 2.04
CA SER A 200 -16.17 -18.30 2.83
C SER A 200 -15.92 -17.03 2.03
N SER A 201 -15.65 -17.12 0.71
CA SER A 201 -15.47 -15.98 -0.18
C SER A 201 -16.73 -15.11 -0.24
N ILE A 202 -17.89 -15.71 -0.40
CA ILE A 202 -19.18 -14.99 -0.45
C ILE A 202 -19.46 -14.31 0.89
N ARG A 203 -19.22 -14.99 2.03
CA ARG A 203 -19.40 -14.38 3.36
C ARG A 203 -18.47 -13.20 3.59
N SER A 204 -17.21 -13.28 3.13
CA SER A 204 -16.26 -12.19 3.23
C SER A 204 -16.73 -10.97 2.43
N ILE A 205 -17.18 -11.17 1.19
CA ILE A 205 -17.72 -10.08 0.35
C ILE A 205 -18.98 -9.48 1.00
N ALA A 206 -19.87 -10.29 1.56
CA ALA A 206 -21.08 -9.84 2.26
C ALA A 206 -20.75 -8.99 3.51
N ALA A 207 -19.75 -9.40 4.29
CA ALA A 207 -19.26 -8.64 5.43
C ALA A 207 -18.73 -7.28 4.98
N LYS A 208 -17.97 -7.23 3.87
CA LYS A 208 -17.48 -6.00 3.26
C LYS A 208 -18.63 -5.08 2.82
N ILE A 209 -19.64 -5.62 2.13
CA ILE A 209 -20.84 -4.85 1.73
C ILE A 209 -21.50 -4.21 2.96
N LYS A 210 -21.73 -5.01 4.02
CA LYS A 210 -22.35 -4.53 5.26
C LYS A 210 -21.52 -3.43 5.92
N HIS A 211 -20.19 -3.57 5.93
CA HIS A 211 -19.27 -2.58 6.47
C HIS A 211 -19.33 -1.28 5.68
N VAL A 212 -19.20 -1.31 4.35
CA VAL A 212 -19.22 -0.13 3.48
C VAL A 212 -20.56 0.64 3.61
N VAL A 213 -21.68 -0.08 3.62
CA VAL A 213 -23.00 0.56 3.76
C VAL A 213 -23.20 1.20 5.13
N LYS A 214 -22.68 0.58 6.20
CA LYS A 214 -22.69 1.14 7.56
C LYS A 214 -21.87 2.43 7.63
N GLN A 215 -20.68 2.44 7.06
CA GLN A 215 -19.78 3.59 7.03
C GLN A 215 -20.36 4.76 6.23
N SER A 216 -21.02 4.48 5.12
CA SER A 216 -21.69 5.51 4.29
C SER A 216 -22.73 6.34 5.04
N ARG A 217 -23.23 5.83 6.17
CA ARG A 217 -24.21 6.52 7.03
C ARG A 217 -23.58 7.42 8.08
N SER A 218 -22.34 7.14 8.49
CA SER A 218 -21.70 7.79 9.64
C SER A 218 -20.68 8.87 9.26
N THR A 219 -20.20 8.91 8.01
CA THR A 219 -19.17 9.85 7.57
C THR A 219 -19.67 10.66 6.39
N PRO A 220 -19.81 11.99 6.50
CA PRO A 220 -20.06 12.83 5.33
C PRO A 220 -18.85 12.70 4.40
N ARG A 221 -19.05 12.10 3.26
CA ARG A 221 -18.04 12.00 2.21
C ARG A 221 -17.73 13.40 1.72
N SER A 222 -16.47 13.82 1.82
CA SER A 222 -16.02 15.11 1.32
C SER A 222 -16.35 15.23 -0.18
N GLU A 223 -17.06 16.28 -0.58
CA GLU A 223 -17.37 16.58 -1.99
C GLU A 223 -16.10 16.85 -2.82
N LEU A 224 -14.97 17.11 -2.18
CA LEU A 224 -13.67 17.35 -2.82
C LEU A 224 -13.08 16.10 -3.51
N PHE A 225 -13.54 14.92 -3.17
CA PHE A 225 -13.01 13.66 -3.70
C PHE A 225 -14.14 12.78 -4.26
N ASN A 226 -14.76 13.23 -5.34
CA ASN A 226 -15.74 12.45 -6.10
C ASN A 226 -15.08 11.35 -6.96
N GLY A 227 -14.02 10.73 -6.46
CA GLY A 227 -13.36 9.60 -7.13
C GLY A 227 -14.22 8.35 -7.17
N PRO A 228 -13.75 7.29 -7.83
CA PRO A 228 -14.44 6.00 -7.84
C PRO A 228 -14.61 5.48 -6.42
N GLY A 229 -15.64 4.65 -6.21
CA GLY A 229 -16.09 4.22 -4.89
C GLY A 229 -15.01 3.79 -3.92
N GLY A 230 -15.24 4.01 -2.63
CA GLY A 230 -14.32 3.65 -1.55
C GLY A 230 -14.26 2.15 -1.31
N ARG A 231 -13.12 1.69 -0.85
CA ARG A 231 -12.84 0.28 -0.52
C ARG A 231 -12.59 0.08 0.96
N HIS A 232 -12.00 1.10 1.59
CA HIS A 232 -11.69 1.17 3.01
C HIS A 232 -12.21 2.49 3.59
N ASP A 233 -12.21 2.59 4.91
CA ASP A 233 -12.69 3.77 5.63
C ASP A 233 -11.86 5.04 5.36
N ASN A 234 -10.60 4.90 4.96
CA ASN A 234 -9.71 6.02 4.64
C ASN A 234 -9.78 6.50 3.17
N ASP A 235 -10.46 5.79 2.28
CA ASP A 235 -10.37 6.05 0.84
C ASP A 235 -10.89 7.43 0.41
N HIS A 236 -11.87 7.96 1.13
CA HIS A 236 -12.48 9.27 0.83
C HIS A 236 -12.04 10.40 1.78
N ILE A 237 -11.15 10.10 2.72
CA ILE A 237 -10.62 11.09 3.66
C ILE A 237 -9.45 11.84 2.99
N ASP A 238 -9.30 13.13 3.29
CA ASP A 238 -8.09 13.88 2.93
C ASP A 238 -6.87 13.15 3.50
N PHE A 239 -5.88 12.87 2.66
CA PHE A 239 -4.69 12.10 3.07
C PHE A 239 -3.95 12.74 4.24
N ARG A 240 -4.09 14.06 4.43
CA ARG A 240 -3.51 14.79 5.56
C ARG A 240 -4.12 14.44 6.91
N GLN A 241 -5.31 13.84 6.89
CA GLN A 241 -6.06 13.42 8.08
C GLN A 241 -6.03 11.91 8.30
N ILE A 242 -5.45 11.16 7.35
CA ILE A 242 -5.35 9.70 7.46
C ILE A 242 -4.32 9.35 8.53
N SER A 243 -4.66 8.44 9.44
CA SER A 243 -3.68 7.84 10.35
C SER A 243 -2.60 7.10 9.57
N ILE A 244 -1.34 7.26 9.95
CA ILE A 244 -0.23 6.53 9.34
C ILE A 244 -0.41 5.03 9.59
N LEU A 245 -0.81 4.64 10.80
CA LEU A 245 -1.08 3.24 11.12
C LEU A 245 -2.40 2.77 10.50
N PRO A 246 -2.51 1.46 10.21
CA PRO A 246 -3.69 0.92 9.56
C PRO A 246 -4.93 0.96 10.44
N THR A 247 -6.10 0.97 9.81
CA THR A 247 -7.38 0.76 10.47
C THR A 247 -7.71 -0.74 10.52
N ALA A 248 -8.72 -1.11 11.31
CA ALA A 248 -9.19 -2.49 11.38
C ALA A 248 -9.72 -2.97 10.02
N ASP A 249 -10.39 -2.08 9.26
CA ASP A 249 -10.92 -2.38 7.92
C ASP A 249 -9.78 -2.70 6.94
N GLU A 250 -8.72 -1.93 6.94
CA GLU A 250 -7.55 -2.16 6.07
C GLU A 250 -6.81 -3.46 6.36
N LEU A 251 -6.93 -4.00 7.56
CA LEU A 251 -6.36 -5.29 7.94
C LEU A 251 -7.27 -6.47 7.61
N GLU A 252 -8.58 -6.27 7.61
CA GLU A 252 -9.56 -7.32 7.38
C GLU A 252 -9.72 -7.61 5.88
N PHE A 253 -9.83 -6.58 5.06
CA PHE A 253 -10.11 -6.68 3.63
C PHE A 253 -8.84 -6.59 2.78
N THR A 254 -8.10 -7.69 2.71
CA THR A 254 -6.75 -7.76 2.14
C THR A 254 -6.69 -7.90 0.63
N SER A 255 -7.80 -8.21 -0.02
CA SER A 255 -7.89 -8.33 -1.48
C SER A 255 -7.90 -6.98 -2.22
N GLU A 256 -8.08 -5.89 -1.47
CA GLU A 256 -8.14 -4.55 -2.04
C GLU A 256 -6.74 -3.95 -2.21
N LYS A 257 -6.55 -3.24 -3.31
CA LYS A 257 -5.34 -2.44 -3.57
C LYS A 257 -5.49 -1.03 -3.01
N ALA A 258 -4.39 -0.30 -2.88
CA ALA A 258 -4.41 1.09 -2.47
C ALA A 258 -5.38 1.92 -3.35
N PHE A 259 -6.21 2.74 -2.72
CA PHE A 259 -7.10 3.66 -3.44
C PHE A 259 -6.29 4.87 -3.92
N LEU A 260 -6.16 4.99 -5.24
CA LEU A 260 -5.46 6.11 -5.87
C LEU A 260 -6.44 7.02 -6.59
N ARG A 261 -6.12 8.30 -6.67
CA ARG A 261 -6.84 9.23 -7.51
C ARG A 261 -6.51 8.92 -8.98
N PRO A 262 -7.49 9.03 -9.89
CA PRO A 262 -7.26 8.76 -11.30
C PRO A 262 -6.13 9.59 -11.89
N SER A 263 -5.34 9.02 -12.80
CA SER A 263 -4.27 9.72 -13.51
C SER A 263 -4.82 10.88 -14.34
N SER A 264 -6.04 10.74 -14.88
CA SER A 264 -6.74 11.82 -15.58
C SER A 264 -6.88 13.11 -14.77
N TRP A 265 -6.90 13.03 -13.43
CA TRP A 265 -6.92 14.21 -12.57
C TRP A 265 -5.59 14.97 -12.56
N LEU A 266 -4.50 14.30 -12.94
CA LEU A 266 -3.19 14.94 -13.09
C LEU A 266 -3.03 15.62 -14.45
N GLU A 267 -3.78 15.18 -15.45
CA GLU A 267 -3.69 15.64 -16.84
C GLU A 267 -4.76 16.68 -17.20
N ASP A 268 -5.96 16.59 -16.59
CA ASP A 268 -7.09 17.46 -16.88
C ASP A 268 -6.83 18.91 -16.47
N PRO A 269 -6.90 19.88 -17.40
CA PRO A 269 -6.78 21.30 -17.11
C PRO A 269 -7.78 21.80 -16.05
N ALA A 270 -8.97 21.21 -15.97
CA ALA A 270 -9.99 21.59 -14.99
C ALA A 270 -9.56 21.29 -13.53
N THR A 271 -8.68 20.29 -13.35
CA THR A 271 -8.15 19.89 -12.05
C THR A 271 -6.73 20.39 -11.79
N GLU A 272 -6.18 21.23 -12.67
CA GLU A 272 -4.81 21.72 -12.62
C GLU A 272 -4.45 22.33 -11.26
N LYS A 273 -5.36 23.09 -10.65
CA LYS A 273 -5.17 23.71 -9.31
C LYS A 273 -4.95 22.69 -8.20
N ASN A 274 -5.43 21.46 -8.37
CA ASN A 274 -5.34 20.39 -7.39
C ASN A 274 -4.25 19.36 -7.73
N ARG A 275 -3.52 19.56 -8.84
CA ARG A 275 -2.54 18.58 -9.34
C ARG A 275 -1.49 18.19 -8.31
N LEU A 276 -0.89 19.15 -7.63
CA LEU A 276 0.05 18.89 -6.54
C LEU A 276 -0.59 18.10 -5.41
N ALA A 277 -1.79 18.49 -4.97
CA ALA A 277 -2.49 17.79 -3.89
C ALA A 277 -2.83 16.34 -4.28
N THR A 278 -3.28 16.13 -5.52
CA THR A 278 -3.55 14.80 -6.08
C THR A 278 -2.29 13.94 -6.16
N HIS A 279 -1.17 14.54 -6.60
CA HIS A 279 0.12 13.86 -6.64
C HIS A 279 0.58 13.44 -5.26
N LEU A 280 0.56 14.34 -4.28
CA LEU A 280 0.95 14.05 -2.90
C LEU A 280 0.02 13.01 -2.24
N ASP A 281 -1.29 13.08 -2.50
CA ASP A 281 -2.26 12.07 -2.04
C ASP A 281 -1.90 10.67 -2.57
N ASN A 282 -1.64 10.56 -3.88
CA ASN A 282 -1.25 9.28 -4.47
C ASN A 282 0.10 8.77 -3.93
N GLN A 283 1.10 9.64 -3.78
CA GLN A 283 2.40 9.26 -3.21
C GLN A 283 2.28 8.80 -1.75
N PHE A 284 1.49 9.52 -0.94
CA PHE A 284 1.21 9.13 0.44
C PHE A 284 0.55 7.76 0.50
N ARG A 285 -0.49 7.52 -0.30
CA ARG A 285 -1.25 6.26 -0.29
C ARG A 285 -0.43 5.08 -0.77
N LEU A 286 0.41 5.26 -1.80
CA LEU A 286 1.31 4.21 -2.29
C LEU A 286 2.33 3.82 -1.23
N LEU A 287 3.04 4.79 -0.68
CA LEU A 287 4.05 4.52 0.34
C LEU A 287 3.44 3.96 1.63
N ARG A 288 2.27 4.47 2.02
CA ARG A 288 1.55 3.96 3.18
C ARG A 288 1.07 2.52 2.97
N GLU A 289 0.59 2.18 1.78
CA GLU A 289 0.14 0.81 1.48
C GLU A 289 1.30 -0.18 1.47
N ASP A 290 2.48 0.21 1.05
CA ASP A 290 3.69 -0.61 1.16
C ASP A 290 3.93 -1.01 2.64
N MET A 291 3.92 -0.05 3.54
CA MET A 291 4.02 -0.27 4.98
C MET A 291 2.84 -1.09 5.54
N VAL A 292 1.61 -0.71 5.20
CA VAL A 292 0.38 -1.36 5.71
C VAL A 292 0.27 -2.79 5.21
N GLY A 293 0.74 -3.06 3.99
CA GLY A 293 0.79 -4.40 3.42
C GLY A 293 1.62 -5.35 4.26
N ASP A 294 2.82 -4.91 4.67
CA ASP A 294 3.69 -5.69 5.55
C ASP A 294 3.06 -5.94 6.92
N VAL A 295 2.51 -4.89 7.55
CA VAL A 295 1.82 -5.01 8.85
C VAL A 295 0.62 -5.96 8.76
N ARG A 296 -0.15 -5.86 7.68
CA ARG A 296 -1.31 -6.73 7.40
C ARG A 296 -0.89 -8.18 7.27
N GLU A 297 0.18 -8.45 6.53
CA GLU A 297 0.72 -9.80 6.38
C GLU A 297 1.15 -10.39 7.72
N GLU A 298 1.93 -9.66 8.51
CA GLU A 298 2.37 -10.12 9.84
C GLU A 298 1.19 -10.43 10.77
N VAL A 299 0.19 -9.55 10.83
CA VAL A 299 -1.00 -9.77 11.65
C VAL A 299 -1.79 -11.00 11.19
N GLN A 300 -1.93 -11.21 9.88
CA GLN A 300 -2.66 -12.35 9.34
C GLN A 300 -1.95 -13.68 9.58
N ILE A 301 -0.63 -13.72 9.46
CA ILE A 301 0.18 -14.89 9.81
C ILE A 301 0.04 -15.18 11.30
N ALA A 302 0.15 -14.18 12.16
CA ALA A 302 0.02 -14.33 13.60
C ALA A 302 -1.37 -14.80 14.05
N LEU A 303 -2.42 -14.47 13.29
CA LEU A 303 -3.79 -14.94 13.50
C LEU A 303 -4.07 -16.32 12.88
N GLY A 304 -3.14 -16.89 12.13
CA GLY A 304 -3.32 -18.15 11.41
C GLY A 304 -4.24 -18.05 10.18
N LYS A 305 -4.53 -16.84 9.70
CA LYS A 305 -5.33 -16.58 8.49
C LYS A 305 -4.53 -16.72 7.20
N LYS A 306 -3.20 -16.56 7.28
CA LYS A 306 -2.25 -16.75 6.18
C LYS A 306 -1.14 -17.70 6.62
N SER A 307 -0.69 -18.58 5.72
CA SER A 307 0.46 -19.42 5.96
C SER A 307 1.75 -18.58 5.93
N GLY A 308 2.67 -18.84 6.86
CA GLY A 308 3.95 -18.13 6.94
C GLY A 308 4.57 -18.25 8.32
N LYS A 309 5.81 -17.78 8.45
CA LYS A 309 6.51 -17.71 9.73
C LYS A 309 6.39 -16.29 10.28
N HIS A 310 5.69 -16.13 11.40
CA HIS A 310 5.65 -14.86 12.12
C HIS A 310 7.03 -14.54 12.69
N ARG A 311 7.55 -13.35 12.40
CA ARG A 311 8.90 -12.91 12.82
C ARG A 311 8.91 -12.38 14.25
N GLY A 312 7.81 -11.80 14.69
CA GLY A 312 7.63 -11.27 16.04
C GLY A 312 7.19 -12.34 17.04
N PHE A 313 6.52 -11.92 18.07
CA PHE A 313 5.93 -12.81 19.09
C PHE A 313 4.44 -12.48 19.27
N VAL A 314 3.69 -13.49 19.73
CA VAL A 314 2.29 -13.36 20.06
C VAL A 314 2.13 -13.66 21.54
N MET A 315 1.55 -12.72 22.28
CA MET A 315 1.18 -12.91 23.68
C MET A 315 -0.33 -13.04 23.80
N SER A 316 -0.78 -14.02 24.55
CA SER A 316 -2.20 -14.28 24.80
C SER A 316 -2.50 -14.23 26.30
N GLY A 317 -3.77 -14.01 26.63
CA GLY A 317 -4.20 -13.98 28.03
C GLY A 317 -3.79 -12.71 28.77
N LEU A 318 -3.78 -11.60 28.08
CA LEU A 318 -3.52 -10.29 28.67
C LEU A 318 -4.72 -9.78 29.44
N VAL A 319 -4.48 -9.21 30.62
CA VAL A 319 -5.51 -8.60 31.46
C VAL A 319 -5.15 -7.13 31.70
N LEU A 320 -6.07 -6.25 31.36
CA LEU A 320 -5.93 -4.83 31.66
C LEU A 320 -5.90 -4.62 33.18
N LYS A 321 -4.89 -3.90 33.69
CA LYS A 321 -4.72 -3.59 35.10
C LYS A 321 -5.12 -2.15 35.43
N GLU A 322 -4.38 -1.22 34.89
CA GLU A 322 -4.54 0.20 35.23
C GLU A 322 -4.12 1.12 34.09
N VAL A 323 -4.53 2.37 34.17
CA VAL A 323 -4.03 3.42 33.31
C VAL A 323 -2.67 3.87 33.87
N TYR A 324 -1.62 3.77 33.04
CA TYR A 324 -0.27 4.16 33.42
C TYR A 324 -0.05 5.64 33.16
N TYR A 325 0.27 6.37 34.21
CA TYR A 325 0.66 7.77 34.13
C TYR A 325 2.10 7.93 34.62
N LYS A 326 3.02 8.21 33.71
CA LYS A 326 4.39 8.54 34.09
C LYS A 326 4.44 10.03 34.40
N LYS A 327 4.57 10.42 35.67
CA LYS A 327 4.94 11.80 36.03
C LYS A 327 6.28 12.11 35.37
N SER A 328 6.38 13.22 34.63
CA SER A 328 7.66 13.64 34.06
C SER A 328 8.65 13.82 35.21
N SER A 329 9.90 13.39 34.98
CA SER A 329 10.97 13.47 36.00
C SER A 329 11.29 14.90 36.45
N ASP A 330 10.80 15.89 35.76
CA ASP A 330 11.02 17.32 36.05
C ASP A 330 10.18 17.84 37.23
N GLU A 331 9.06 17.19 37.60
CA GLU A 331 8.32 17.56 38.79
C GLU A 331 9.01 17.12 40.10
N ARG A 332 9.98 16.19 40.05
CA ARG A 332 10.74 15.78 41.26
C ARG A 332 11.82 16.79 41.64
N ASN A 333 12.32 17.57 40.69
CA ASN A 333 13.35 18.58 40.94
C ASN A 333 12.78 19.96 41.29
N ALA A 334 11.50 20.20 41.07
CA ALA A 334 10.85 21.47 41.42
C ALA A 334 10.57 21.59 42.96
N ASN A 335 10.56 20.48 43.70
CA ASN A 335 10.33 20.47 45.14
C ASN A 335 11.60 20.35 46.03
N ALA A 336 12.79 20.34 45.41
CA ALA A 336 14.06 20.30 46.14
C ALA A 336 14.85 21.59 45.87
N GLY A 337 14.67 22.59 46.75
CA GLY A 337 15.66 23.61 47.07
C GLY A 337 15.88 24.73 46.06
N GLY A 338 15.60 25.92 46.50
CA GLY A 338 15.86 27.18 45.86
C GLY A 338 17.33 27.41 45.48
N GLY A 339 17.52 28.05 44.33
CA GLY A 339 18.78 28.60 43.84
C GLY A 339 18.54 29.41 42.60
N ARG A 340 18.68 30.71 42.74
CA ARG A 340 18.64 31.70 41.63
C ARG A 340 19.68 31.39 40.56
N ASN A 341 19.34 31.45 39.28
CA ASN A 341 19.85 32.37 38.27
C ASN A 341 19.44 32.00 36.87
N ASP A 342 19.15 33.04 36.12
CA ASP A 342 19.34 33.35 34.72
C ASP A 342 18.18 33.12 33.74
N GLY A 343 17.71 34.33 33.38
CA GLY A 343 16.61 34.55 32.47
C GLY A 343 17.05 34.64 31.01
N GLU A 344 17.26 33.51 30.34
CA GLU A 344 17.38 33.54 28.87
C GLU A 344 16.82 32.30 28.15
N ASN A 345 16.25 31.35 28.87
CA ASN A 345 15.75 30.10 28.27
C ASN A 345 14.22 29.87 28.41
N ARG A 346 13.46 30.97 28.62
CA ARG A 346 11.99 30.86 28.80
C ARG A 346 11.19 30.69 27.50
N ARG A 347 11.79 30.93 26.33
CA ARG A 347 11.04 30.81 25.05
C ARG A 347 10.96 29.39 24.47
N ASN A 348 11.71 28.42 25.01
CA ASN A 348 11.63 27.01 24.57
C ASN A 348 10.88 26.07 25.54
N LYS A 349 10.49 26.55 26.72
CA LYS A 349 9.76 25.73 27.71
C LYS A 349 8.26 25.55 27.43
N ASP A 350 7.66 26.41 26.64
CA ASP A 350 6.23 26.32 26.31
C ASP A 350 5.90 25.32 25.18
N ARG A 351 6.93 24.72 24.54
CA ARG A 351 6.71 23.68 23.53
C ARG A 351 6.70 22.25 24.08
N ASP A 352 7.15 22.02 25.30
CA ASP A 352 7.27 20.68 25.90
C ASP A 352 6.11 20.29 26.84
N HIS A 353 5.04 21.06 26.93
CA HIS A 353 3.76 20.59 27.47
C HIS A 353 2.97 19.77 26.45
N GLN A 354 3.67 19.03 25.60
CA GLN A 354 3.07 18.01 24.76
C GLN A 354 2.61 16.88 25.69
N TRP A 355 1.31 16.72 25.79
CA TRP A 355 0.59 15.70 26.56
C TRP A 355 1.31 14.37 26.49
N THR A 356 1.75 13.86 27.63
CA THR A 356 2.30 12.49 27.70
C THR A 356 1.23 11.54 27.18
N PRO A 357 1.49 10.80 26.10
CA PRO A 357 0.50 9.89 25.53
C PRO A 357 0.06 8.89 26.59
N TRP A 358 -1.24 8.62 26.64
CA TRP A 358 -1.82 7.69 27.58
C TRP A 358 -1.25 6.30 27.38
N ALA A 359 -0.88 5.64 28.48
CA ALA A 359 -0.44 4.26 28.46
C ALA A 359 -1.33 3.40 29.38
N LEU A 360 -1.52 2.15 28.98
CA LEU A 360 -2.25 1.14 29.74
C LEU A 360 -1.29 0.02 30.14
N THR A 361 -1.48 -0.51 31.35
CA THR A 361 -0.72 -1.69 31.83
C THR A 361 -1.53 -2.95 31.64
N PHE A 362 -0.85 -3.98 31.15
CA PHE A 362 -1.43 -5.30 30.93
C PHE A 362 -0.61 -6.36 31.68
N GLU A 363 -1.25 -7.15 32.52
CA GLU A 363 -0.65 -8.31 33.14
C GLU A 363 -0.75 -9.52 32.23
N CYS A 364 0.35 -10.25 32.03
CA CYS A 364 0.36 -11.53 31.33
C CYS A 364 -0.05 -12.64 32.30
N ARG A 365 -1.15 -13.36 31.98
CA ARG A 365 -1.59 -14.51 32.81
C ARG A 365 -0.61 -15.67 32.77
N SER A 366 0.07 -15.85 31.66
CA SER A 366 1.12 -16.86 31.45
C SER A 366 2.48 -16.21 31.41
N ASP A 367 3.48 -16.89 31.92
CA ASP A 367 4.86 -16.44 31.82
C ASP A 367 5.35 -16.42 30.36
N LEU A 368 6.23 -15.50 30.05
CA LEU A 368 6.85 -15.44 28.73
C LEU A 368 7.81 -16.62 28.56
N TRP A 369 7.71 -17.32 27.44
CA TRP A 369 8.52 -18.51 27.20
C TRP A 369 10.02 -18.24 27.30
N GLN A 370 10.46 -17.01 27.03
CA GLN A 370 11.84 -16.56 27.16
C GLN A 370 12.32 -16.58 28.63
N PHE A 371 11.40 -16.41 29.58
CA PHE A 371 11.71 -16.42 31.01
C PHE A 371 11.70 -17.80 31.65
N LYS A 372 11.38 -18.87 30.90
CA LYS A 372 11.36 -20.24 31.42
C LYS A 372 12.67 -20.68 32.08
N ARG A 373 13.80 -20.09 31.65
CA ARG A 373 15.13 -20.38 32.20
C ARG A 373 15.56 -19.42 33.30
N CYS A 374 14.77 -18.39 33.60
CA CYS A 374 15.07 -17.39 34.60
C CYS A 374 14.42 -17.80 35.95
N LYS A 375 15.26 -18.03 36.98
CA LYS A 375 14.80 -18.54 38.29
C LYS A 375 14.04 -17.49 39.09
N ASP A 376 14.39 -16.22 38.98
CA ASP A 376 13.85 -15.11 39.75
C ASP A 376 13.77 -13.81 38.95
N ALA A 377 13.25 -12.75 39.57
CA ALA A 377 13.10 -11.45 38.95
C ALA A 377 14.45 -10.82 38.56
N GLY A 378 15.50 -11.04 39.35
CA GLY A 378 16.84 -10.52 39.04
C GLY A 378 17.42 -11.14 37.76
N ALA A 379 17.26 -12.47 37.62
CA ALA A 379 17.69 -13.20 36.43
C ALA A 379 16.88 -12.74 35.19
N ARG A 380 15.60 -12.39 35.36
CA ARG A 380 14.77 -11.84 34.29
C ARG A 380 15.20 -10.42 33.88
N GLU A 381 15.51 -9.55 34.85
CA GLU A 381 16.07 -8.23 34.56
C GLU A 381 17.42 -8.32 33.83
N ALA A 382 18.29 -9.23 34.25
CA ALA A 382 19.57 -9.48 33.58
C ALA A 382 19.33 -9.95 32.14
N TYR A 383 18.45 -10.93 31.94
CA TYR A 383 18.08 -11.39 30.60
C TYR A 383 17.56 -10.25 29.72
N LEU A 384 16.70 -9.37 30.25
CA LEU A 384 16.18 -8.21 29.51
C LEU A 384 17.27 -7.22 29.12
N LYS A 385 18.26 -6.99 30.01
CA LYS A 385 19.42 -6.12 29.71
C LYS A 385 20.32 -6.72 28.62
N ASP A 386 20.54 -8.02 28.66
CA ASP A 386 21.36 -8.73 27.67
C ASP A 386 20.65 -8.88 26.31
N ASN A 387 19.32 -8.77 26.30
CA ASN A 387 18.49 -8.90 25.09
C ASN A 387 17.67 -7.62 24.82
N PRO A 388 18.31 -6.50 24.41
CA PRO A 388 17.65 -5.22 24.21
C PRO A 388 16.63 -5.23 23.06
N ARG A 389 16.73 -6.19 22.13
CA ARG A 389 15.78 -6.35 21.03
C ARG A 389 14.46 -7.03 21.45
N PHE A 390 14.48 -7.79 22.55
CA PHE A 390 13.26 -8.42 23.06
C PHE A 390 12.37 -7.38 23.74
N LEU A 391 11.12 -7.25 23.30
CA LEU A 391 10.18 -6.22 23.75
C LEU A 391 10.80 -4.81 23.68
N ARG A 392 11.40 -4.51 22.54
CA ARG A 392 12.11 -3.24 22.33
C ARG A 392 11.21 -2.06 22.64
N HIS A 393 11.76 -1.03 23.27
CA HIS A 393 11.07 0.24 23.51
C HIS A 393 10.62 0.86 22.18
N GLN A 394 9.39 1.38 22.13
CA GLN A 394 8.73 1.95 20.97
C GLN A 394 8.47 0.97 19.80
N SER A 395 8.64 -0.34 19.99
CA SER A 395 8.20 -1.29 18.98
C SER A 395 6.67 -1.31 18.87
N LEU A 396 6.20 -1.39 17.62
CA LEU A 396 4.77 -1.43 17.31
C LEU A 396 4.18 -2.78 17.69
N THR A 397 2.94 -2.75 18.16
CA THR A 397 2.16 -3.96 18.44
C THR A 397 0.74 -3.80 17.94
N CYS A 398 0.05 -4.93 17.73
CA CYS A 398 -1.37 -4.98 17.42
C CYS A 398 -2.11 -5.61 18.60
N LEU A 399 -3.00 -4.83 19.23
CA LEU A 399 -3.86 -5.28 20.34
C LEU A 399 -5.17 -5.81 19.78
N ILE A 400 -5.49 -7.06 20.11
CA ILE A 400 -6.65 -7.79 19.61
C ILE A 400 -7.49 -8.28 20.77
N ALA A 401 -8.81 -8.12 20.70
CA ALA A 401 -9.77 -8.68 21.62
C ALA A 401 -10.83 -9.49 20.86
N ASP A 402 -11.00 -10.75 21.26
CA ASP A 402 -11.96 -11.69 20.67
C ASP A 402 -11.86 -11.78 19.13
N GLY A 403 -10.63 -11.68 18.60
CA GLY A 403 -10.34 -11.75 17.16
C GLY A 403 -10.46 -10.42 16.41
N GLU A 404 -10.91 -9.33 17.05
CA GLU A 404 -10.99 -8.02 16.43
C GLU A 404 -9.82 -7.13 16.84
N VAL A 405 -9.26 -6.41 15.88
CA VAL A 405 -8.19 -5.43 16.09
C VAL A 405 -8.75 -4.20 16.80
N LEU A 406 -8.16 -3.83 17.93
CA LEU A 406 -8.59 -2.67 18.71
C LEU A 406 -7.72 -1.45 18.48
N ALA A 407 -6.41 -1.63 18.43
CA ALA A 407 -5.44 -0.54 18.33
C ALA A 407 -4.03 -1.06 18.01
N PHE A 408 -3.16 -0.13 17.66
CA PHE A 408 -1.73 -0.34 17.44
C PHE A 408 -0.91 0.45 18.48
N PRO A 409 -0.81 -0.04 19.73
CA PRO A 409 0.02 0.61 20.72
C PRO A 409 1.50 0.29 20.53
N SER A 410 2.36 1.19 21.03
CA SER A 410 3.80 0.96 21.14
C SER A 410 4.17 0.47 22.54
N ILE A 411 5.24 -0.35 22.63
CA ILE A 411 5.72 -0.87 23.93
C ILE A 411 6.53 0.21 24.65
N VAL A 412 6.15 0.50 25.90
CA VAL A 412 7.02 1.21 26.84
C VAL A 412 7.77 0.17 27.63
N ARG A 413 9.05 -0.03 27.32
CA ARG A 413 9.87 -1.04 28.00
C ARG A 413 10.20 -0.58 29.42
N ASP A 414 9.65 -1.26 30.41
CA ASP A 414 10.00 -1.15 31.81
C ASP A 414 10.48 -2.52 32.30
N GLU A 415 11.79 -2.67 32.47
CA GLU A 415 12.41 -3.95 32.79
C GLU A 415 11.97 -4.49 34.15
N LYS A 416 11.70 -3.61 35.11
CA LYS A 416 11.23 -4.01 36.47
C LYS A 416 9.81 -4.55 36.42
N LEU A 417 8.95 -3.95 35.60
CA LEU A 417 7.57 -4.43 35.44
C LEU A 417 7.53 -5.73 34.64
N LEU A 418 8.36 -5.84 33.61
CA LEU A 418 8.48 -7.04 32.78
C LEU A 418 9.08 -8.23 33.54
N ALA A 419 10.00 -8.00 34.48
CA ALA A 419 10.65 -9.05 35.27
C ALA A 419 9.79 -9.64 36.39
N LYS A 420 8.62 -9.09 36.69
CA LYS A 420 7.70 -9.63 37.71
C LYS A 420 7.33 -11.09 37.44
N ALA A 421 6.93 -11.82 38.46
CA ALA A 421 6.46 -13.21 38.31
C ALA A 421 5.31 -13.34 37.29
N ARG A 422 4.43 -12.34 37.28
CA ARG A 422 3.50 -12.09 36.19
C ARG A 422 3.95 -10.83 35.44
N PRO A 423 4.55 -10.95 34.26
CA PRO A 423 5.06 -9.81 33.53
C PRO A 423 3.98 -8.76 33.29
N ILE A 424 4.33 -7.51 33.51
CA ILE A 424 3.44 -6.37 33.22
C ILE A 424 4.01 -5.61 32.03
N LEU A 425 3.21 -5.54 30.98
CA LEU A 425 3.47 -4.76 29.77
C LEU A 425 2.87 -3.37 29.92
N VAL A 426 3.61 -2.37 29.51
CA VAL A 426 3.10 -1.00 29.40
C VAL A 426 2.95 -0.69 27.91
N LEU A 427 1.74 -0.43 27.49
CA LEU A 427 1.38 -0.12 26.10
C LEU A 427 0.96 1.34 25.98
N ARG A 428 1.64 2.10 25.11
CA ARG A 428 1.39 3.51 24.85
C ARG A 428 0.58 3.67 23.55
N PHE A 429 -0.47 4.47 23.63
CA PHE A 429 -1.39 4.73 22.53
C PHE A 429 -1.12 6.12 21.96
N ASP A 430 -0.26 6.19 20.95
CA ASP A 430 0.16 7.45 20.32
C ASP A 430 -0.88 7.96 19.31
N ASN A 431 -1.74 7.08 18.78
CA ASN A 431 -2.63 7.37 17.65
C ASN A 431 -4.04 7.83 18.05
N GLY A 432 -4.11 8.74 19.00
CA GLY A 432 -5.35 9.42 19.31
C GLY A 432 -6.25 8.72 20.34
N LYS A 433 -7.28 9.45 20.75
CA LYS A 433 -8.20 9.05 21.83
C LYS A 433 -9.00 7.78 21.51
N GLN A 434 -9.21 7.47 20.24
CA GLN A 434 -10.07 6.36 19.84
C GLN A 434 -9.48 4.98 20.15
N GLY A 435 -8.19 4.78 19.92
CA GLY A 435 -7.52 3.51 20.21
C GLY A 435 -7.54 3.16 21.71
N ILE A 436 -7.24 4.14 22.57
CA ILE A 436 -7.29 3.94 24.03
C ILE A 436 -8.73 3.76 24.51
N THR A 437 -9.69 4.51 23.99
CA THR A 437 -11.12 4.38 24.32
C THR A 437 -11.62 2.99 23.96
N ASN A 438 -11.32 2.51 22.77
CA ASN A 438 -11.67 1.15 22.34
C ASN A 438 -11.07 0.10 23.25
N ALA A 439 -9.78 0.24 23.62
CA ALA A 439 -9.12 -0.67 24.53
C ALA A 439 -9.79 -0.69 25.92
N LEU A 440 -10.05 0.48 26.51
CA LEU A 440 -10.71 0.60 27.82
C LEU A 440 -12.13 0.05 27.84
N MET A 441 -12.89 0.23 26.77
CA MET A 441 -14.28 -0.21 26.68
C MET A 441 -14.44 -1.70 26.37
N ARG A 442 -13.53 -2.28 25.60
CA ARG A 442 -13.68 -3.63 25.04
C ARG A 442 -12.81 -4.67 25.73
N VAL A 443 -11.57 -4.34 26.12
CA VAL A 443 -10.66 -5.31 26.76
C VAL A 443 -11.23 -5.90 28.05
N PRO A 444 -11.86 -5.14 28.96
CA PRO A 444 -12.42 -5.72 30.20
C PRO A 444 -13.53 -6.73 29.97
N LYS A 445 -14.23 -6.64 28.83
CA LYS A 445 -15.36 -7.51 28.46
C LYS A 445 -14.94 -8.68 27.57
N ALA A 446 -13.70 -8.67 27.06
CA ALA A 446 -13.21 -9.67 26.13
C ALA A 446 -12.86 -10.98 26.85
N LYS A 447 -13.21 -12.10 26.22
CA LYS A 447 -12.83 -13.44 26.66
C LYS A 447 -11.36 -13.73 26.41
N GLN A 448 -10.83 -13.23 25.30
CA GLN A 448 -9.44 -13.43 24.90
C GLN A 448 -8.83 -12.11 24.41
N VAL A 449 -7.72 -11.73 25.05
CA VAL A 449 -6.92 -10.58 24.62
C VAL A 449 -5.55 -11.06 24.19
N LYS A 450 -5.13 -10.64 23.00
CA LYS A 450 -3.84 -10.98 22.38
C LYS A 450 -3.09 -9.71 22.02
N LEU A 451 -1.77 -9.77 22.10
CA LEU A 451 -0.87 -8.76 21.57
C LEU A 451 0.07 -9.41 20.56
N ILE A 452 0.10 -8.87 19.37
CA ILE A 452 1.01 -9.30 18.30
C ILE A 452 2.10 -8.24 18.19
N HIS A 453 3.35 -8.63 18.32
CA HIS A 453 4.49 -7.77 18.02
C HIS A 453 4.69 -7.69 16.51
N ILE A 454 4.86 -6.49 15.99
CA ILE A 454 5.07 -6.19 14.58
C ILE A 454 6.54 -5.86 14.36
N ASP A 455 7.20 -6.62 13.51
CA ASP A 455 8.63 -6.45 13.20
C ASP A 455 8.87 -5.47 12.03
N THR A 456 7.81 -5.12 11.30
CA THR A 456 7.87 -4.12 10.22
C THR A 456 8.46 -2.81 10.72
N ALA A 457 9.39 -2.25 9.95
CA ALA A 457 10.13 -1.04 10.30
C ALA A 457 9.28 0.24 10.11
N VAL A 458 8.12 0.32 10.77
CA VAL A 458 7.17 1.45 10.67
C VAL A 458 7.86 2.79 10.96
N PHE A 459 8.83 2.81 11.86
CA PHE A 459 9.63 3.99 12.20
C PHE A 459 10.39 4.59 11.01
N ALA A 460 10.64 3.81 9.95
CA ALA A 460 11.29 4.31 8.74
C ALA A 460 10.30 5.02 7.80
N TYR A 461 9.04 4.60 7.81
CA TYR A 461 7.98 5.18 6.99
C TYR A 461 7.34 6.42 7.62
N GLU A 462 7.18 6.43 8.94
CA GLU A 462 6.44 7.47 9.67
C GLU A 462 6.95 8.90 9.40
N PRO A 463 8.27 9.21 9.46
CA PRO A 463 8.76 10.57 9.17
C PRO A 463 8.48 10.99 7.73
N ILE A 464 8.58 10.07 6.77
CA ILE A 464 8.35 10.36 5.35
C ILE A 464 6.86 10.61 5.10
N LEU A 465 5.99 9.76 5.64
CA LEU A 465 4.54 9.91 5.53
C LEU A 465 4.06 11.21 6.19
N THR A 466 4.58 11.53 7.38
CA THR A 466 4.30 12.81 8.05
C THR A 466 4.74 13.99 7.19
N ALA A 467 5.95 13.94 6.63
CA ALA A 467 6.45 14.99 5.75
C ALA A 467 5.56 15.15 4.49
N LEU A 468 5.04 14.06 3.92
CA LEU A 468 4.10 14.14 2.80
C LEU A 468 2.78 14.81 3.20
N GLN A 469 2.25 14.51 4.39
CA GLN A 469 1.02 15.13 4.91
C GLN A 469 1.18 16.64 5.16
N GLU A 470 2.36 17.07 5.60
CA GLU A 470 2.66 18.47 5.90
C GLU A 470 2.99 19.30 4.66
N LYS A 471 3.49 18.69 3.59
CA LYS A 471 3.93 19.40 2.39
C LYS A 471 2.80 20.17 1.73
N ARG A 472 3.10 21.43 1.35
CA ARG A 472 2.21 22.33 0.61
C ARG A 472 2.78 22.72 -0.75
N SER A 473 4.07 22.47 -0.97
CA SER A 473 4.79 22.70 -2.23
C SER A 473 5.91 21.68 -2.36
N ILE A 474 6.37 21.42 -3.56
CA ILE A 474 7.53 20.60 -3.84
C ILE A 474 8.55 21.40 -4.66
N PRO A 475 9.85 21.15 -4.49
CA PRO A 475 10.85 21.71 -5.38
C PRO A 475 10.57 21.29 -6.82
N LEU A 476 10.80 22.17 -7.77
CA LEU A 476 10.63 21.89 -9.20
C LEU A 476 9.19 21.46 -9.58
N GLU A 477 8.19 21.91 -8.81
CA GLU A 477 6.78 21.59 -9.04
C GLU A 477 6.35 21.86 -10.48
N ARG A 478 6.78 23.02 -11.01
CA ARG A 478 6.44 23.44 -12.37
C ARG A 478 7.00 22.47 -13.40
N GLU A 479 8.25 22.06 -13.24
CA GLU A 479 8.95 21.16 -14.16
C GLU A 479 8.49 19.72 -14.03
N LEU A 480 8.09 19.29 -12.84
CA LEU A 480 7.69 17.91 -12.57
C LEU A 480 6.21 17.63 -12.82
N LEU A 481 5.33 18.58 -12.47
CA LEU A 481 3.87 18.34 -12.52
C LEU A 481 3.17 19.14 -13.63
N PHE A 482 3.76 20.23 -14.11
CA PHE A 482 3.14 21.13 -15.08
C PHE A 482 3.91 21.22 -16.40
N PHE A 483 4.89 20.34 -16.60
CA PHE A 483 5.65 20.30 -17.84
C PHE A 483 4.72 19.98 -19.02
N LYS A 484 4.89 20.73 -20.11
CA LYS A 484 4.23 20.51 -21.40
C LYS A 484 5.27 20.55 -22.49
N ASP A 485 5.08 19.80 -23.58
CA ASP A 485 5.97 19.83 -24.72
C ASP A 485 6.10 21.27 -25.27
N GLY A 486 7.33 21.67 -25.51
CA GLY A 486 7.65 23.04 -25.94
C GLY A 486 7.70 24.09 -24.84
N MET A 487 7.49 23.71 -23.59
CA MET A 487 7.64 24.63 -22.45
C MET A 487 9.11 24.98 -22.25
N ALA A 488 9.43 26.26 -22.24
CA ALA A 488 10.76 26.75 -21.88
C ALA A 488 11.01 26.51 -20.39
N LEU A 489 12.08 25.75 -20.07
CA LEU A 489 12.54 25.57 -18.70
C LEU A 489 13.43 26.75 -18.30
N ASP A 490 13.28 27.22 -17.07
CA ASP A 490 14.17 28.22 -16.51
C ASP A 490 15.60 27.67 -16.41
N PRO A 491 16.64 28.47 -16.63
CA PRO A 491 18.01 28.04 -16.40
C PRO A 491 18.24 27.77 -14.91
N PRO A 492 19.25 26.95 -14.56
CA PRO A 492 19.60 26.75 -13.16
C PRO A 492 20.04 28.07 -12.51
N ALA A 493 19.78 28.21 -11.20
CA ALA A 493 20.12 29.42 -10.44
C ALA A 493 21.63 29.76 -10.52
N HIS A 494 22.46 28.72 -10.58
CA HIS A 494 23.92 28.83 -10.72
C HIS A 494 24.36 28.05 -11.97
N GLN A 495 24.43 28.74 -13.11
CA GLN A 495 24.93 28.14 -14.32
C GLN A 495 26.43 28.37 -14.47
N PRO A 496 27.27 27.32 -14.42
CA PRO A 496 28.71 27.46 -14.59
C PRO A 496 29.08 27.62 -16.08
N LYS A 497 28.71 28.76 -16.69
CA LYS A 497 28.84 28.99 -18.15
C LYS A 497 30.25 28.74 -18.68
N ALA A 498 31.29 29.19 -17.96
CA ALA A 498 32.68 28.97 -18.34
C ALA A 498 33.05 27.48 -18.36
N MET A 499 32.67 26.73 -17.32
CA MET A 499 32.91 25.31 -17.22
C MET A 499 32.18 24.54 -18.35
N VAL A 500 30.93 24.86 -18.61
CA VAL A 500 30.16 24.24 -19.68
C VAL A 500 30.79 24.52 -21.05
N ALA A 501 31.28 25.76 -21.29
CA ALA A 501 31.95 26.11 -22.54
C ALA A 501 33.27 25.32 -22.69
N GLU A 502 34.06 25.20 -21.62
CA GLU A 502 35.34 24.47 -21.64
C GLU A 502 35.12 22.96 -21.90
N ILE A 503 34.10 22.33 -21.25
CA ILE A 503 33.76 20.94 -21.50
C ILE A 503 33.29 20.73 -22.96
N LYS A 504 32.45 21.64 -23.48
CA LYS A 504 31.99 21.57 -24.88
C LYS A 504 33.11 21.73 -25.89
N ALA A 505 34.11 22.55 -25.59
CA ALA A 505 35.24 22.76 -26.47
C ALA A 505 36.15 21.51 -26.58
N ALA A 506 36.26 20.74 -25.51
CA ALA A 506 37.15 19.56 -25.44
C ALA A 506 36.51 18.43 -24.62
N PRO A 507 35.42 17.81 -25.11
CA PRO A 507 34.58 16.91 -24.32
C PRO A 507 35.27 15.61 -23.87
N THR A 508 36.26 15.13 -24.62
CA THR A 508 36.96 13.85 -24.36
C THR A 508 38.33 14.03 -23.69
N GLN A 509 38.73 15.26 -23.38
CA GLN A 509 39.97 15.52 -22.66
C GLN A 509 39.86 15.26 -21.17
N ASN A 510 41.03 15.29 -20.49
CA ASN A 510 41.04 15.21 -19.04
C ASN A 510 40.36 16.43 -18.40
N LEU A 511 39.22 16.18 -17.78
CA LEU A 511 38.39 17.22 -17.16
C LEU A 511 38.74 17.51 -15.70
N GLN A 512 39.83 16.92 -15.15
CA GLN A 512 40.23 17.08 -13.75
C GLN A 512 40.33 18.55 -13.33
N ARG A 513 40.96 19.41 -14.14
CA ARG A 513 41.10 20.85 -13.84
C ARG A 513 39.77 21.57 -13.89
N VAL A 514 38.95 21.27 -14.89
CA VAL A 514 37.65 21.89 -15.14
C VAL A 514 36.68 21.58 -14.01
N LEU A 515 36.62 20.30 -13.61
CA LEU A 515 35.72 19.79 -12.58
C LEU A 515 36.33 19.88 -11.16
N ARG A 516 37.60 20.31 -11.05
CA ARG A 516 38.35 20.44 -9.77
C ARG A 516 38.37 19.13 -8.96
N THR A 517 38.51 18.00 -9.63
CA THR A 517 38.55 16.68 -8.99
C THR A 517 39.97 16.29 -8.58
N LEU A 518 40.08 15.36 -7.62
CA LEU A 518 41.38 14.87 -7.14
C LEU A 518 42.07 13.91 -8.14
N ALA A 519 41.28 13.26 -8.98
CA ALA A 519 41.77 12.31 -9.97
C ALA A 519 41.40 12.73 -11.39
N PRO A 520 42.17 12.28 -12.41
CA PRO A 520 41.84 12.48 -13.82
C PRO A 520 40.45 11.93 -14.14
N ILE A 521 39.64 12.69 -14.88
CA ILE A 521 38.32 12.27 -15.39
C ILE A 521 38.34 12.37 -16.89
N HIS A 522 38.08 11.25 -17.54
CA HIS A 522 37.87 11.16 -18.99
C HIS A 522 36.45 10.69 -19.23
N LEU A 523 35.70 11.45 -20.00
CA LEU A 523 34.31 11.13 -20.39
C LEU A 523 34.31 10.79 -21.87
N ASP A 524 33.42 9.90 -22.28
CA ASP A 524 33.06 9.81 -23.70
C ASP A 524 32.18 10.99 -24.13
N LEU A 525 31.95 11.11 -25.42
CA LEU A 525 31.18 12.23 -25.98
C LEU A 525 29.73 12.25 -25.44
N ALA A 526 29.10 11.10 -25.24
CA ALA A 526 27.74 11.00 -24.73
C ALA A 526 27.66 11.43 -23.26
N GLN A 527 28.63 10.99 -22.46
CA GLN A 527 28.75 11.39 -21.05
C GLN A 527 29.05 12.90 -20.91
N ALA A 528 29.95 13.45 -21.71
CA ALA A 528 30.25 14.88 -21.71
C ALA A 528 29.04 15.73 -22.12
N ASN A 529 28.28 15.27 -23.12
CA ASN A 529 27.02 15.92 -23.52
C ASN A 529 25.96 15.83 -22.42
N ALA A 530 25.79 14.67 -21.76
CA ALA A 530 24.89 14.50 -20.64
C ALA A 530 25.27 15.45 -19.49
N LEU A 531 26.57 15.53 -19.14
CA LEU A 531 27.07 16.44 -18.12
C LEU A 531 26.81 17.92 -18.48
N THR A 532 27.11 18.35 -19.68
CA THR A 532 26.89 19.74 -20.11
C THR A 532 25.41 20.09 -20.17
N ASN A 533 24.55 19.15 -20.56
CA ASN A 533 23.11 19.35 -20.50
C ASN A 533 22.62 19.49 -19.06
N ALA A 534 23.10 18.61 -18.15
CA ALA A 534 22.75 18.69 -16.73
C ALA A 534 23.17 20.03 -16.08
N LEU A 535 24.36 20.52 -16.42
CA LEU A 535 24.87 21.81 -15.92
C LEU A 535 24.17 23.03 -16.56
N SER A 536 23.52 22.85 -17.71
CA SER A 536 22.87 23.95 -18.46
C SER A 536 21.36 24.03 -18.23
N GLN A 537 20.77 23.03 -17.63
CA GLN A 537 19.30 22.92 -17.45
C GLN A 537 18.98 22.83 -15.95
N ARG A 538 17.84 23.39 -15.55
CA ARG A 538 17.34 23.30 -14.19
C ARG A 538 16.93 21.87 -13.80
N VAL A 539 16.44 21.09 -14.77
CA VAL A 539 16.13 19.68 -14.66
C VAL A 539 16.72 18.96 -15.85
N ALA A 540 17.50 17.93 -15.61
CA ALA A 540 18.02 17.05 -16.66
C ALA A 540 17.77 15.58 -16.29
N LEU A 541 17.21 14.82 -17.23
CA LEU A 541 17.04 13.39 -17.11
C LEU A 541 18.17 12.69 -17.86
N ILE A 542 18.96 11.90 -17.14
CA ILE A 542 20.09 11.15 -17.71
C ILE A 542 19.75 9.66 -17.63
N GLN A 543 19.63 9.02 -18.78
CA GLN A 543 19.44 7.58 -18.88
C GLN A 543 20.74 6.92 -19.33
N GLY A 544 21.17 5.88 -18.63
CA GLY A 544 22.34 5.09 -18.97
C GLY A 544 22.34 3.74 -18.26
N PRO A 545 23.16 2.76 -18.75
CA PRO A 545 23.33 1.48 -18.07
C PRO A 545 23.87 1.67 -16.64
N PRO A 546 23.58 0.75 -15.71
CA PRO A 546 24.14 0.78 -14.37
C PRO A 546 25.68 0.79 -14.42
N GLY A 547 26.32 1.71 -13.67
CA GLY A 547 27.79 1.82 -13.61
C GLY A 547 28.45 2.73 -14.64
N MET A 548 27.73 3.22 -15.65
CA MET A 548 28.28 4.16 -16.64
C MET A 548 28.45 5.59 -16.11
N VAL A 549 27.74 5.95 -15.05
CA VAL A 549 27.93 7.21 -14.34
C VAL A 549 28.70 6.91 -13.06
N HIS A 550 30.01 7.16 -13.04
CA HIS A 550 30.80 6.94 -11.86
C HIS A 550 30.28 7.85 -10.73
N PRO A 551 29.95 7.35 -9.52
CA PRO A 551 29.37 8.16 -8.43
C PRO A 551 30.20 9.39 -8.08
N LEU A 552 31.51 9.34 -8.29
CA LEU A 552 32.45 10.45 -8.04
C LEU A 552 32.26 11.67 -8.94
N SER A 553 31.70 11.51 -10.16
CA SER A 553 31.50 12.64 -11.07
C SER A 553 30.24 13.45 -10.73
N LEU A 554 29.27 12.86 -10.05
CA LEU A 554 28.04 13.53 -9.62
C LEU A 554 28.19 14.18 -8.22
N TYR A 555 28.88 13.52 -7.27
CA TYR A 555 29.08 14.05 -5.93
C TYR A 555 30.00 15.28 -5.89
N GLY A 556 30.96 15.39 -6.80
CA GLY A 556 31.86 16.56 -6.88
C GLY A 556 31.24 17.80 -7.52
N ILE A 557 30.06 17.71 -8.12
CA ILE A 557 29.39 18.81 -8.86
C ILE A 557 28.18 19.34 -8.08
N LEU A 558 27.66 18.59 -7.09
CA LEU A 558 26.46 18.93 -6.31
C LEU A 558 26.77 19.64 -4.96
N VAL A 559 28.04 19.95 -4.66
CA VAL A 559 28.48 20.79 -3.53
C VAL A 559 28.96 22.17 -4.10
#